data_50acb89d566ff64fa5fd01b34b49d16d
#
_entry.id   50acb89d566ff64fa5fd01b34b49d16d
#
_cell.length_a   1.000
_cell.length_b   1.000
_cell.length_c   1.000
_cell.angle_alpha   90.00
_cell.angle_beta   90.00
_cell.angle_gamma   90.00
#
_symmetry.space_group_name_H-M   'P 1'
#
loop_
_entity.id
_entity.type
_entity.pdbx_description
1 polymer ?
#
loop_
_entity_poly.entity_id
_entity_poly.type
_entity_poly.pdbx_seq_one_letter_code
_entity_poly.pdbx_strand_id
1 'polypeptide(L)'
;MKKRKFMAYAFAAILLSGFAACSDNDEPSQEPEKPGTEEPETPSYVWGTDTDGKKTVDHLLFDSNAQEAPEGTIIGNGEKELVFKGKQTLKKGVYTLKGWIYIASGSELTIEAGTVIKGDKETQASLIVEPGAKLFAQGKQDAPIVFTSAQPKGQRKPGDWGGLILCGNAKNNQGTQQIEGGPRTKHGGDNDADNSGVLSYVRVEFAGYPFQKDKEINGITFGSVGSGTQIDHLQVSFSNDDSYEWFGGSVNAKYLVAFNGWDDDFDTDNGFSGKVQYGLVVRHPRIADTSQSNGFESDNCADGAEVAPFTTATFSNITFVGPKSYDGFENTTDYINGGEFYPNNGSSLGKFQSAMHIRRSSHLSCFNSVAVGYPVGLILDGEKGNTVQFAKDGQLKLQNIIFAGMTATGTDANKKYEDELLTGYNADQKAEYDATQPSFSTTFFLAQPGNQVFSTIAELLLTDSRHIGAAYVPQAGSPLLTAAAWTDAALAEGFDKVSYAGAFDTTDSWLEGWTNFDPNQTEY
;
A
#
# COMPACT_ATOMS: atom_id res chain seq x y z
N MET A 1 -33.98 3.75 44.02
CA MET A 1 -34.35 5.19 43.98
C MET A 1 -33.10 6.05 44.12
N LYS A 2 -32.65 6.67 43.05
CA LYS A 2 -31.87 7.94 43.02
C LYS A 2 -31.79 8.38 41.57
N LYS A 3 -32.55 9.42 41.24
CA LYS A 3 -32.59 10.10 39.96
C LYS A 3 -31.30 10.89 39.75
N ARG A 4 -30.66 10.78 38.60
CA ARG A 4 -29.64 11.73 38.12
C ARG A 4 -30.22 12.58 37.00
N LYS A 5 -30.13 13.89 37.20
CA LYS A 5 -30.63 14.95 36.32
C LYS A 5 -29.69 15.15 35.17
N PHE A 6 -30.25 15.24 33.97
CA PHE A 6 -29.59 15.78 32.79
C PHE A 6 -29.62 17.30 32.84
N MET A 7 -28.49 17.92 32.59
CA MET A 7 -28.36 19.38 32.43
C MET A 7 -28.15 19.66 30.93
N ALA A 8 -29.13 20.31 30.31
CA ALA A 8 -29.05 20.81 28.96
C ALA A 8 -28.47 22.22 28.97
N TYR A 9 -27.48 22.49 28.16
CA TYR A 9 -27.00 23.84 27.89
C TYR A 9 -27.64 24.34 26.59
N ALA A 10 -28.42 25.42 26.72
CA ALA A 10 -28.96 26.19 25.59
C ALA A 10 -27.98 27.27 25.20
N PHE A 11 -27.66 27.35 23.89
CA PHE A 11 -26.95 28.49 23.31
C PHE A 11 -27.98 29.54 22.86
N ALA A 12 -27.86 30.73 23.42
CA ALA A 12 -28.62 31.91 23.00
C ALA A 12 -27.91 32.63 21.85
N ALA A 13 -28.64 32.79 20.75
CA ALA A 13 -28.24 33.65 19.66
C ALA A 13 -28.61 35.11 19.99
N ILE A 14 -27.67 36.04 19.86
CA ILE A 14 -27.92 37.46 19.90
C ILE A 14 -27.78 38.02 18.50
N LEU A 15 -28.91 38.45 17.95
CA LEU A 15 -29.01 39.33 16.78
C LEU A 15 -28.84 40.78 17.22
N LEU A 16 -27.96 41.53 16.57
CA LEU A 16 -27.98 42.96 16.63
C LEU A 16 -27.93 43.54 15.20
N SER A 17 -28.99 44.21 14.87
CA SER A 17 -29.26 44.92 13.62
C SER A 17 -28.70 46.33 13.63
N GLY A 18 -28.12 46.74 12.52
CA GLY A 18 -28.33 47.97 11.83
C GLY A 18 -27.75 49.27 12.35
N PHE A 19 -27.00 49.97 11.53
CA PHE A 19 -27.43 51.21 10.87
C PHE A 19 -26.33 51.73 9.94
N ALA A 20 -26.75 52.17 8.78
CA ALA A 20 -25.95 52.88 7.78
C ALA A 20 -25.80 54.36 8.13
N ALA A 21 -24.68 54.96 7.77
CA ALA A 21 -24.64 56.31 7.15
C ALA A 21 -23.21 56.76 6.75
N CYS A 22 -23.09 57.09 5.49
CA CYS A 22 -22.40 58.22 4.83
C CYS A 22 -20.93 58.55 5.11
N SER A 23 -20.19 58.44 3.99
CA SER A 23 -19.20 59.36 3.42
C SER A 23 -18.22 60.09 4.34
N ASP A 24 -16.94 59.83 4.13
CA ASP A 24 -15.99 60.86 3.69
C ASP A 24 -14.67 60.21 3.22
N ASN A 25 -14.12 60.80 2.17
CA ASN A 25 -12.81 60.48 1.60
C ASN A 25 -11.72 60.87 2.58
N ASP A 26 -10.91 59.89 3.02
CA ASP A 26 -9.55 60.16 3.47
C ASP A 26 -8.67 58.98 3.02
N GLU A 27 -7.67 59.27 2.20
CA GLU A 27 -6.59 58.37 1.85
C GLU A 27 -5.84 57.95 3.13
N PRO A 28 -5.58 56.66 3.39
CA PRO A 28 -4.70 56.29 4.47
C PRO A 28 -3.26 56.61 4.06
N SER A 29 -2.64 57.52 4.80
CA SER A 29 -1.21 57.76 4.80
C SER A 29 -0.45 56.45 4.98
N GLN A 30 0.48 56.15 4.06
CA GLN A 30 1.44 55.07 4.19
C GLN A 30 2.28 55.27 5.47
N GLU A 31 2.10 54.39 6.45
CA GLU A 31 3.09 54.27 7.50
C GLU A 31 4.42 53.76 6.89
N PRO A 32 5.57 54.28 7.31
CA PRO A 32 6.86 53.84 6.81
C PRO A 32 7.08 52.38 7.22
N GLU A 33 7.34 51.56 6.22
CA GLU A 33 7.74 50.15 6.41
C GLU A 33 8.89 50.08 7.42
N LYS A 34 8.70 49.34 8.51
CA LYS A 34 9.80 48.94 9.39
C LYS A 34 10.80 48.16 8.56
N PRO A 35 12.12 48.38 8.74
CA PRO A 35 13.15 47.55 8.12
C PRO A 35 12.87 46.11 8.48
N GLY A 36 12.59 45.28 7.47
CA GLY A 36 12.35 43.84 7.65
C GLY A 36 13.56 43.20 8.30
N THR A 37 13.34 42.49 9.37
CA THR A 37 14.24 41.40 9.73
C THR A 37 14.18 40.43 8.55
N GLU A 38 15.29 40.29 7.83
CA GLU A 38 15.46 39.24 6.84
C GLU A 38 15.19 37.91 7.57
N GLU A 39 14.02 37.32 7.34
CA GLU A 39 13.81 35.92 7.66
C GLU A 39 14.84 35.15 6.84
N PRO A 40 15.50 34.12 7.43
CA PRO A 40 16.45 33.32 6.68
C PRO A 40 15.78 32.81 5.43
N GLU A 41 16.41 33.03 4.28
CA GLU A 41 15.94 32.62 2.97
C GLU A 41 15.64 31.11 2.99
N THR A 42 14.39 30.76 3.29
CA THR A 42 13.91 29.40 3.13
C THR A 42 13.49 29.25 1.68
N PRO A 43 13.98 28.24 1.01
CA PRO A 43 13.95 28.19 -0.44
C PRO A 43 12.54 28.08 -0.99
N SER A 44 12.22 29.03 -1.73
CA SER A 44 12.13 28.93 -3.17
C SER A 44 10.85 28.35 -3.74
N TYR A 45 9.69 28.71 -3.15
CA TYR A 45 8.41 28.56 -3.84
C TYR A 45 7.82 29.94 -4.15
N VAL A 46 7.31 30.13 -5.36
CA VAL A 46 6.36 31.21 -5.58
C VAL A 46 5.01 30.72 -5.11
N TRP A 47 4.51 31.36 -4.07
CA TRP A 47 3.22 31.05 -3.49
C TRP A 47 2.13 31.79 -4.25
N GLY A 48 1.23 31.02 -4.88
CA GLY A 48 -0.08 31.50 -5.32
C GLY A 48 -1.14 31.25 -4.25
N THR A 49 -2.36 31.66 -4.54
CA THR A 49 -3.55 31.34 -3.74
C THR A 49 -4.64 30.93 -4.72
N ASP A 50 -5.24 29.76 -4.52
CA ASP A 50 -6.35 29.29 -5.33
C ASP A 50 -7.68 29.97 -4.95
N THR A 51 -8.76 29.62 -5.65
CA THR A 51 -10.10 30.16 -5.43
C THR A 51 -10.64 29.87 -4.04
N ASP A 52 -10.12 28.84 -3.36
CA ASP A 52 -10.54 28.44 -2.02
C ASP A 52 -9.64 29.03 -0.92
N GLY A 53 -8.70 29.90 -1.31
CA GLY A 53 -7.75 30.52 -0.39
C GLY A 53 -6.61 29.62 0.07
N LYS A 54 -6.40 28.48 -0.61
CA LYS A 54 -5.29 27.56 -0.32
C LYS A 54 -4.03 28.04 -0.99
N LYS A 55 -2.90 27.88 -0.30
CA LYS A 55 -1.61 28.19 -0.90
C LYS A 55 -1.27 27.17 -1.99
N THR A 56 -0.82 27.67 -3.13
CA THR A 56 -0.39 26.87 -4.28
C THR A 56 1.07 27.13 -4.55
N VAL A 57 1.79 26.14 -5.04
CA VAL A 57 3.13 26.35 -5.61
C VAL A 57 2.96 26.55 -7.10
N ASP A 58 3.25 27.78 -7.57
CA ASP A 58 3.21 28.08 -9.00
C ASP A 58 4.47 27.60 -9.71
N HIS A 59 5.62 27.70 -9.04
CA HIS A 59 6.89 27.11 -9.48
C HIS A 59 7.90 27.03 -8.33
N LEU A 60 8.86 26.15 -8.48
CA LEU A 60 10.00 26.06 -7.58
C LEU A 60 11.10 27.02 -8.06
N LEU A 61 11.57 27.88 -7.16
CA LEU A 61 12.68 28.77 -7.45
C LEU A 61 14.01 28.09 -7.13
N PHE A 62 14.51 27.26 -8.04
CA PHE A 62 15.88 26.79 -8.00
C PHE A 62 16.74 27.64 -8.92
N ASP A 63 18.03 27.71 -8.62
CA ASP A 63 19.00 28.03 -9.65
C ASP A 63 18.88 26.97 -10.75
N SER A 64 18.35 27.36 -11.90
CA SER A 64 18.12 26.44 -13.05
C SER A 64 19.42 25.83 -13.56
N ASN A 65 20.59 26.34 -13.16
CA ASN A 65 21.90 25.83 -13.49
C ASN A 65 22.44 24.85 -12.42
N ALA A 66 21.83 24.79 -11.24
CA ALA A 66 22.21 23.83 -10.21
C ALA A 66 21.82 22.41 -10.67
N GLN A 67 22.70 21.44 -10.44
CA GLN A 67 22.42 20.04 -10.72
C GLN A 67 21.60 19.37 -9.60
N GLU A 68 21.69 19.90 -8.39
CA GLU A 68 21.00 19.39 -7.20
C GLU A 68 20.25 20.53 -6.49
N ALA A 69 19.18 20.17 -5.76
CA ALA A 69 18.49 21.13 -4.92
C ALA A 69 19.36 21.54 -3.73
N PRO A 70 19.18 22.76 -3.20
CA PRO A 70 19.80 23.12 -1.93
C PRO A 70 19.42 22.14 -0.84
N GLU A 71 20.39 21.80 0.01
CA GLU A 71 20.16 20.94 1.16
C GLU A 71 19.08 21.53 2.07
N GLY A 72 18.17 20.67 2.56
CA GLY A 72 17.13 21.07 3.49
C GLY A 72 15.91 21.77 2.85
N THR A 73 15.71 21.66 1.53
CA THR A 73 14.52 22.21 0.88
C THR A 73 13.24 21.60 1.46
N ILE A 74 12.34 22.46 1.95
CA ILE A 74 11.07 22.08 2.55
C ILE A 74 9.93 22.35 1.56
N ILE A 75 9.02 21.39 1.41
CA ILE A 75 7.80 21.49 0.60
C ILE A 75 6.59 21.48 1.53
N GLY A 76 5.86 22.57 1.58
CA GLY A 76 4.75 22.79 2.51
C GLY A 76 5.20 23.29 3.88
N ASN A 77 4.23 23.74 4.69
CA ASN A 77 4.48 24.24 6.04
C ASN A 77 3.72 23.49 7.14
N GLY A 78 2.93 22.47 6.76
CA GLY A 78 2.14 21.66 7.69
C GLY A 78 0.87 22.33 8.21
N GLU A 79 0.68 23.63 8.02
CA GLU A 79 -0.51 24.36 8.52
C GLU A 79 -1.68 24.30 7.54
N LYS A 80 -1.38 24.17 6.26
CA LYS A 80 -2.36 24.14 5.16
C LYS A 80 -1.91 23.14 4.10
N GLU A 81 -2.90 22.66 3.31
CA GLU A 81 -2.61 21.90 2.10
C GLU A 81 -1.79 22.74 1.13
N LEU A 82 -0.77 22.12 0.55
CA LEU A 82 -0.02 22.68 -0.56
C LEU A 82 -0.47 22.03 -1.86
N VAL A 83 -0.68 22.80 -2.90
CA VAL A 83 -1.15 22.30 -4.20
C VAL A 83 -0.18 22.68 -5.30
N PHE A 84 0.47 21.69 -5.91
CA PHE A 84 1.24 21.86 -7.13
C PHE A 84 0.31 22.09 -8.32
N LYS A 85 0.57 23.16 -9.10
CA LYS A 85 -0.13 23.48 -10.35
C LYS A 85 0.85 23.58 -11.51
N GLY A 86 0.35 23.26 -12.70
CA GLY A 86 1.15 23.31 -13.92
C GLY A 86 2.22 22.21 -13.95
N LYS A 87 3.32 22.46 -14.66
CA LYS A 87 4.43 21.50 -14.79
C LYS A 87 5.56 21.92 -13.86
N GLN A 88 5.88 21.04 -12.92
CA GLN A 88 6.91 21.27 -11.91
C GLN A 88 7.95 20.17 -11.96
N THR A 89 9.19 20.48 -11.58
CA THR A 89 10.27 19.50 -11.49
C THR A 89 11.02 19.64 -10.17
N LEU A 90 11.09 18.55 -9.41
CA LEU A 90 12.04 18.41 -8.31
C LEU A 90 13.36 17.91 -8.87
N LYS A 91 14.37 18.77 -8.86
CA LYS A 91 15.74 18.42 -9.22
C LYS A 91 16.30 17.40 -8.22
N LYS A 92 17.31 16.65 -8.63
CA LYS A 92 18.00 15.73 -7.72
C LYS A 92 18.42 16.46 -6.44
N GLY A 93 18.05 15.90 -5.29
CA GLY A 93 18.35 16.49 -3.99
C GLY A 93 17.57 15.82 -2.87
N VAL A 94 17.64 16.39 -1.67
CA VAL A 94 16.93 15.94 -0.47
C VAL A 94 15.88 16.97 -0.09
N TYR A 95 14.62 16.53 -0.01
CA TYR A 95 13.47 17.36 0.30
C TYR A 95 12.75 16.86 1.55
N THR A 96 12.08 17.76 2.26
CA THR A 96 11.18 17.39 3.35
C THR A 96 9.76 17.86 3.02
N LEU A 97 8.81 16.93 2.97
CA LEU A 97 7.39 17.26 2.85
C LEU A 97 6.82 17.60 4.23
N LYS A 98 6.03 18.69 4.33
CA LYS A 98 5.28 19.06 5.52
C LYS A 98 3.81 19.28 5.20
N GLY A 99 2.95 18.45 5.80
CA GLY A 99 1.51 18.43 5.55
C GLY A 99 1.14 17.71 4.26
N TRP A 100 -0.08 17.89 3.80
CA TRP A 100 -0.61 17.20 2.64
C TRP A 100 -0.32 17.97 1.36
N ILE A 101 0.40 17.33 0.47
CA ILE A 101 0.89 17.91 -0.78
C ILE A 101 0.09 17.29 -1.93
N TYR A 102 -0.66 18.11 -2.66
CA TYR A 102 -1.48 17.68 -3.79
C TYR A 102 -0.86 18.07 -5.11
N ILE A 103 -0.89 17.17 -6.08
CA ILE A 103 -0.66 17.51 -7.49
C ILE A 103 -2.04 17.68 -8.12
N ALA A 104 -2.39 18.92 -8.48
CA ALA A 104 -3.72 19.28 -8.95
C ALA A 104 -4.05 18.66 -10.31
N SER A 105 -5.32 18.40 -10.56
CA SER A 105 -5.83 17.96 -11.86
C SER A 105 -5.25 18.80 -13.02
N GLY A 106 -4.81 18.16 -14.09
CA GLY A 106 -4.17 18.81 -15.23
C GLY A 106 -2.72 19.24 -15.00
N SER A 107 -2.14 18.96 -13.84
CA SER A 107 -0.76 19.29 -13.49
C SER A 107 0.17 18.07 -13.57
N GLU A 108 1.46 18.33 -13.68
CA GLU A 108 2.50 17.31 -13.77
C GLU A 108 3.62 17.63 -12.77
N LEU A 109 4.01 16.65 -11.96
CA LEU A 109 5.21 16.72 -11.12
C LEU A 109 6.23 15.70 -11.62
N THR A 110 7.41 16.17 -11.99
CA THR A 110 8.56 15.31 -12.33
C THR A 110 9.54 15.31 -11.17
N ILE A 111 10.02 14.14 -10.78
CA ILE A 111 11.06 13.96 -9.77
C ILE A 111 12.27 13.32 -10.45
N GLU A 112 13.41 13.99 -10.38
CA GLU A 112 14.65 13.48 -10.98
C GLU A 112 15.20 12.26 -10.24
N ALA A 113 15.84 11.36 -10.98
CA ALA A 113 16.44 10.14 -10.42
C ALA A 113 17.47 10.44 -9.32
N GLY A 114 17.46 9.64 -8.26
CA GLY A 114 18.34 9.80 -7.09
C GLY A 114 17.86 10.86 -6.09
N THR A 115 16.63 11.38 -6.26
CA THR A 115 16.02 12.30 -5.29
C THR A 115 15.53 11.54 -4.06
N VAL A 116 15.73 12.14 -2.88
CA VAL A 116 15.20 11.68 -1.60
C VAL A 116 14.12 12.65 -1.10
N ILE A 117 12.97 12.13 -0.74
CA ILE A 117 11.83 12.88 -0.22
C ILE A 117 11.48 12.34 1.16
N LYS A 118 11.64 13.16 2.18
CA LYS A 118 11.40 12.81 3.58
C LYS A 118 10.04 13.33 4.02
N GLY A 119 9.16 12.45 4.50
CA GLY A 119 7.88 12.83 5.10
C GLY A 119 8.03 13.25 6.56
N ASP A 120 7.57 14.45 6.89
CA ASP A 120 7.57 14.97 8.26
C ASP A 120 6.49 14.29 9.11
N LYS A 121 6.89 13.71 10.23
CA LYS A 121 6.01 12.97 11.13
C LYS A 121 4.98 13.86 11.81
N GLU A 122 5.39 15.02 12.29
CA GLU A 122 4.55 15.91 13.09
C GLU A 122 3.37 16.48 12.27
N THR A 123 3.57 16.59 10.97
CA THR A 123 2.55 17.10 10.04
C THR A 123 1.86 16.01 9.22
N GLN A 124 2.18 14.73 9.50
CA GLN A 124 1.59 13.57 8.82
C GLN A 124 1.67 13.70 7.29
N ALA A 125 2.86 14.11 6.82
CA ALA A 125 3.07 14.47 5.43
C ALA A 125 2.63 13.35 4.46
N SER A 126 1.99 13.72 3.36
CA SER A 126 1.57 12.79 2.31
C SER A 126 1.68 13.46 0.94
N LEU A 127 1.97 12.70 -0.11
CA LEU A 127 1.93 13.16 -1.49
C LEU A 127 0.73 12.55 -2.21
N ILE A 128 -0.18 13.40 -2.68
CA ILE A 128 -1.46 12.99 -3.27
C ILE A 128 -1.54 13.45 -4.73
N VAL A 129 -1.73 12.52 -5.65
CA VAL A 129 -1.97 12.78 -7.08
C VAL A 129 -3.47 12.81 -7.30
N GLU A 130 -4.03 13.96 -7.69
CA GLU A 130 -5.46 14.10 -7.97
C GLU A 130 -5.83 13.51 -9.34
N PRO A 131 -7.10 13.11 -9.58
CA PRO A 131 -7.53 12.59 -10.87
C PRO A 131 -7.22 13.56 -12.02
N GLY A 132 -6.57 13.04 -13.06
CA GLY A 132 -6.09 13.85 -14.20
C GLY A 132 -4.78 14.60 -13.97
N ALA A 133 -4.17 14.45 -12.78
CA ALA A 133 -2.78 14.87 -12.55
C ALA A 133 -1.81 13.73 -12.92
N LYS A 134 -0.51 14.04 -13.01
CA LYS A 134 0.53 13.06 -13.28
C LYS A 134 1.74 13.23 -12.39
N LEU A 135 2.23 12.12 -11.87
CA LEU A 135 3.52 12.02 -11.19
C LEU A 135 4.49 11.23 -12.08
N PHE A 136 5.61 11.86 -12.43
CA PHE A 136 6.72 11.22 -13.13
C PHE A 136 7.86 11.01 -12.13
N ALA A 137 7.85 9.90 -11.42
CA ALA A 137 8.91 9.47 -10.52
C ALA A 137 9.71 8.35 -11.20
N GLN A 138 10.58 8.74 -12.13
CA GLN A 138 11.39 7.83 -12.92
C GLN A 138 12.82 7.77 -12.37
N GLY A 139 13.02 6.94 -11.36
CA GLY A 139 14.34 6.59 -10.85
C GLY A 139 15.14 5.73 -11.84
N LYS A 140 16.27 5.24 -11.38
CA LYS A 140 17.14 4.31 -12.11
C LYS A 140 17.63 3.24 -11.15
N GLN A 141 18.10 2.13 -11.68
CA GLN A 141 18.66 1.04 -10.88
C GLN A 141 19.77 1.52 -9.93
N ASP A 142 20.64 2.40 -10.39
CA ASP A 142 21.75 2.99 -9.61
C ASP A 142 21.43 4.33 -8.93
N ALA A 143 20.22 4.86 -9.18
CA ALA A 143 19.74 6.14 -8.66
C ALA A 143 18.23 6.11 -8.42
N PRO A 144 17.72 5.26 -7.50
CA PRO A 144 16.30 5.19 -7.21
C PRO A 144 15.80 6.50 -6.58
N ILE A 145 14.52 6.77 -6.75
CA ILE A 145 13.83 7.82 -6.00
C ILE A 145 13.35 7.21 -4.69
N VAL A 146 13.59 7.92 -3.58
CA VAL A 146 13.27 7.41 -2.24
C VAL A 146 12.30 8.34 -1.54
N PHE A 147 11.16 7.82 -1.12
CA PHE A 147 10.27 8.44 -0.17
C PHE A 147 10.44 7.75 1.18
N THR A 148 10.79 8.48 2.23
CA THR A 148 11.11 7.90 3.54
C THR A 148 10.70 8.81 4.69
N SER A 149 10.86 8.36 5.93
CA SER A 149 10.63 9.16 7.13
C SER A 149 11.69 10.27 7.30
N ALA A 150 11.25 11.45 7.75
CA ALA A 150 12.15 12.54 8.15
C ALA A 150 12.85 12.28 9.50
N GLN A 151 12.51 11.19 10.20
CA GLN A 151 13.16 10.82 11.44
C GLN A 151 14.63 10.43 11.21
N PRO A 152 15.50 10.66 12.20
CA PRO A 152 16.90 10.27 12.11
C PRO A 152 17.08 8.77 11.88
N LYS A 153 18.20 8.42 11.27
CA LYS A 153 18.69 7.04 11.16
C LYS A 153 18.56 6.29 12.50
N GLY A 154 18.04 5.07 12.45
CA GLY A 154 17.82 4.22 13.63
C GLY A 154 16.58 4.59 14.46
N GLN A 155 15.85 5.64 14.10
CA GLN A 155 14.66 6.09 14.83
C GLN A 155 13.38 6.02 14.00
N ARG A 156 13.47 5.66 12.73
CA ARG A 156 12.34 5.56 11.81
C ARG A 156 11.42 4.41 12.20
N LYS A 157 10.12 4.62 12.12
CA LYS A 157 9.09 3.66 12.49
C LYS A 157 8.00 3.59 11.41
N PRO A 158 7.32 2.44 11.25
CA PRO A 158 6.10 2.36 10.46
C PRO A 158 5.13 3.48 10.83
N GLY A 159 4.51 4.10 9.82
CA GLY A 159 3.55 5.18 10.04
C GLY A 159 4.15 6.53 10.46
N ASP A 160 5.43 6.76 10.25
CA ASP A 160 6.03 8.07 10.52
C ASP A 160 5.49 9.16 9.59
N TRP A 161 4.97 8.81 8.44
CA TRP A 161 4.35 9.73 7.48
C TRP A 161 3.22 9.02 6.74
N GLY A 162 2.38 9.78 6.00
CA GLY A 162 1.20 9.20 5.37
C GLY A 162 1.52 8.19 4.30
N GLY A 163 2.12 8.61 3.21
CA GLY A 163 2.41 7.73 2.07
C GLY A 163 2.22 8.42 0.73
N LEU A 164 2.25 7.60 -0.32
CA LEU A 164 2.06 8.02 -1.70
C LEU A 164 0.67 7.56 -2.18
N ILE A 165 -0.19 8.53 -2.57
CA ILE A 165 -1.57 8.26 -2.96
C ILE A 165 -1.78 8.72 -4.40
N LEU A 166 -2.18 7.80 -5.29
CA LEU A 166 -2.55 8.10 -6.67
C LEU A 166 -4.05 7.91 -6.84
N CYS A 167 -4.73 8.97 -7.30
CA CYS A 167 -6.15 8.96 -7.60
C CYS A 167 -6.36 9.15 -9.10
N GLY A 168 -7.07 8.24 -9.74
CA GLY A 168 -7.35 8.25 -11.18
C GLY A 168 -8.84 8.28 -11.49
N ASN A 169 -9.13 8.22 -12.79
CA ASN A 169 -10.48 8.27 -13.36
C ASN A 169 -10.92 6.94 -13.97
N ALA A 170 -10.24 5.84 -13.68
CA ALA A 170 -10.69 4.52 -14.15
C ALA A 170 -11.92 4.05 -13.36
N LYS A 171 -12.53 2.97 -13.83
CA LYS A 171 -13.71 2.40 -13.18
C LYS A 171 -13.36 1.75 -11.85
N ASN A 172 -14.30 1.84 -10.93
CA ASN A 172 -14.44 1.00 -9.76
C ASN A 172 -15.91 0.61 -9.60
N ASN A 173 -16.25 -0.26 -8.67
CA ASN A 173 -17.63 -0.69 -8.45
C ASN A 173 -18.42 0.15 -7.44
N GLN A 174 -17.80 1.19 -6.88
CA GLN A 174 -18.41 2.11 -5.92
C GLN A 174 -18.70 3.50 -6.53
N GLY A 175 -18.32 3.72 -7.80
CA GLY A 175 -18.45 5.02 -8.46
C GLY A 175 -17.43 6.04 -7.96
N THR A 176 -17.81 7.31 -7.88
CA THR A 176 -16.90 8.34 -7.34
C THR A 176 -16.92 8.30 -5.83
N GLN A 177 -15.81 7.91 -5.23
CA GLN A 177 -15.67 7.80 -3.78
C GLN A 177 -14.47 8.59 -3.25
N GLN A 178 -14.53 8.91 -1.95
CA GLN A 178 -13.43 9.49 -1.22
C GLN A 178 -12.32 8.47 -1.08
N ILE A 179 -11.06 8.87 -1.33
CA ILE A 179 -9.92 8.01 -1.01
C ILE A 179 -9.80 7.84 0.52
N GLU A 180 -9.38 6.68 0.96
CA GLU A 180 -9.16 6.36 2.36
C GLU A 180 -8.03 7.18 2.98
N GLY A 181 -7.93 7.19 4.31
CA GLY A 181 -6.87 7.85 5.05
C GLY A 181 -7.03 9.36 5.22
N GLY A 182 -8.17 9.95 4.81
CA GLY A 182 -8.52 11.35 5.10
C GLY A 182 -8.21 12.42 4.06
N PRO A 183 -7.43 12.21 2.96
CA PRO A 183 -7.29 13.24 1.95
C PRO A 183 -8.64 13.63 1.35
N ARG A 184 -8.77 14.90 0.94
CA ARG A 184 -10.01 15.43 0.31
C ARG A 184 -10.29 14.85 -1.08
N THR A 185 -9.32 14.18 -1.66
CA THR A 185 -9.37 13.71 -3.05
C THR A 185 -10.37 12.57 -3.20
N LYS A 186 -11.14 12.63 -4.26
CA LYS A 186 -12.00 11.54 -4.72
C LYS A 186 -11.40 10.88 -5.94
N HIS A 187 -11.73 9.63 -6.16
CA HIS A 187 -11.31 8.86 -7.33
C HIS A 187 -12.50 8.14 -7.96
N GLY A 188 -12.29 7.61 -9.16
CA GLY A 188 -13.32 6.88 -9.90
C GLY A 188 -13.91 7.68 -11.05
N GLY A 189 -14.19 6.99 -12.13
CA GLY A 189 -14.73 7.52 -13.37
C GLY A 189 -15.04 6.41 -14.37
N ASP A 190 -14.90 6.72 -15.66
CA ASP A 190 -15.21 5.79 -16.75
C ASP A 190 -14.02 5.54 -17.70
N ASN A 191 -12.83 6.06 -17.37
CA ASN A 191 -11.66 5.98 -18.24
C ASN A 191 -10.67 4.92 -17.77
N ASP A 192 -10.86 3.66 -18.17
CA ASP A 192 -9.94 2.57 -17.81
C ASP A 192 -8.50 2.75 -18.37
N ALA A 193 -8.32 3.65 -19.35
CA ALA A 193 -7.02 4.04 -19.89
C ALA A 193 -6.45 5.29 -19.21
N ASP A 194 -6.99 5.71 -18.07
CA ASP A 194 -6.49 6.84 -17.28
C ASP A 194 -4.99 6.71 -17.01
N ASN A 195 -4.32 7.85 -16.94
CA ASN A 195 -2.87 7.91 -16.81
C ASN A 195 -2.47 8.91 -15.72
N SER A 196 -2.06 8.38 -14.59
CA SER A 196 -1.54 9.14 -13.44
C SER A 196 -0.01 9.34 -13.47
N GLY A 197 0.66 8.95 -14.57
CA GLY A 197 2.09 9.15 -14.76
C GLY A 197 2.92 7.87 -14.81
N VAL A 198 4.13 7.94 -14.26
CA VAL A 198 5.09 6.83 -14.24
C VAL A 198 5.76 6.75 -12.87
N LEU A 199 5.76 5.57 -12.26
CA LEU A 199 6.57 5.24 -11.10
C LEU A 199 7.49 4.08 -11.48
N SER A 200 8.80 4.31 -11.45
CA SER A 200 9.81 3.30 -11.81
C SER A 200 11.06 3.48 -10.95
N TYR A 201 11.58 2.41 -10.39
CA TYR A 201 12.69 2.43 -9.42
C TYR A 201 12.43 3.41 -8.27
N VAL A 202 11.32 3.18 -7.56
CA VAL A 202 10.89 4.01 -6.43
C VAL A 202 10.83 3.16 -5.15
N ARG A 203 11.34 3.71 -4.05
CA ARG A 203 11.15 3.16 -2.71
C ARG A 203 10.25 4.05 -1.88
N VAL A 204 9.32 3.43 -1.14
CA VAL A 204 8.46 4.07 -0.13
C VAL A 204 8.70 3.36 1.19
N GLU A 205 9.17 4.09 2.19
CA GLU A 205 9.65 3.52 3.45
C GLU A 205 8.97 4.20 4.63
N PHE A 206 8.51 3.43 5.63
CA PHE A 206 7.93 3.90 6.89
C PHE A 206 6.66 4.75 6.74
N ALA A 207 5.91 4.54 5.67
CA ALA A 207 4.61 5.16 5.43
C ALA A 207 3.48 4.48 6.23
N GLY A 208 2.22 4.83 5.94
CA GLY A 208 1.06 4.17 6.51
C GLY A 208 0.56 4.83 7.80
N TYR A 209 0.55 6.16 7.89
CA TYR A 209 0.11 6.84 9.11
C TYR A 209 -1.35 6.47 9.45
N PRO A 210 -1.65 6.02 10.69
CA PRO A 210 -3.00 5.68 11.13
C PRO A 210 -3.82 6.95 11.38
N PHE A 211 -4.43 7.49 10.35
CA PHE A 211 -5.16 8.77 10.42
C PHE A 211 -6.43 8.68 11.27
N GLN A 212 -7.18 7.61 11.11
CA GLN A 212 -8.33 7.24 11.93
C GLN A 212 -8.35 5.72 12.05
N LYS A 213 -8.95 5.21 13.11
CA LYS A 213 -9.17 3.78 13.26
C LYS A 213 -9.99 3.23 12.08
N ASP A 214 -9.53 2.16 11.49
CA ASP A 214 -10.09 1.50 10.31
C ASP A 214 -10.16 2.46 9.07
N LYS A 215 -9.21 3.42 8.96
CA LYS A 215 -9.01 4.36 7.85
C LYS A 215 -7.57 4.86 7.82
N GLU A 216 -6.68 3.95 7.68
CA GLU A 216 -5.26 4.17 7.60
C GLU A 216 -4.88 4.65 6.18
N ILE A 217 -3.68 5.17 6.01
CA ILE A 217 -3.05 5.39 4.71
C ILE A 217 -2.05 4.26 4.49
N ASN A 218 -2.03 3.69 3.31
CA ASN A 218 -1.12 2.61 2.95
C ASN A 218 0.28 3.11 2.56
N GLY A 219 1.20 2.21 2.34
CA GLY A 219 2.49 2.54 1.74
C GLY A 219 2.32 3.25 0.41
N ILE A 220 1.65 2.58 -0.53
CA ILE A 220 1.19 3.16 -1.79
C ILE A 220 -0.28 2.80 -1.99
N THR A 221 -1.12 3.83 -2.15
CA THR A 221 -2.55 3.67 -2.43
C THR A 221 -2.86 4.03 -3.89
N PHE A 222 -3.56 3.14 -4.60
CA PHE A 222 -4.03 3.33 -5.97
C PHE A 222 -5.55 3.41 -6.02
N GLY A 223 -6.13 4.61 -6.00
CA GLY A 223 -7.56 4.83 -6.15
C GLY A 223 -7.96 4.95 -7.62
N SER A 224 -8.59 3.95 -8.22
CA SER A 224 -9.07 3.96 -9.63
C SER A 224 -8.01 4.40 -10.66
N VAL A 225 -6.78 3.95 -10.48
CA VAL A 225 -5.69 4.24 -11.41
C VAL A 225 -5.82 3.37 -12.65
N GLY A 226 -5.74 3.99 -13.83
CA GLY A 226 -5.98 3.30 -15.11
C GLY A 226 -4.73 2.72 -15.75
N SER A 227 -4.96 1.90 -16.78
CA SER A 227 -3.93 1.13 -17.51
C SER A 227 -2.95 1.98 -18.31
N GLY A 228 -3.20 3.28 -18.48
CA GLY A 228 -2.25 4.23 -19.06
C GLY A 228 -1.11 4.63 -18.13
N THR A 229 -1.22 4.34 -16.84
CA THR A 229 -0.17 4.56 -15.83
C THR A 229 0.86 3.44 -15.90
N GLN A 230 2.15 3.79 -15.87
CA GLN A 230 3.24 2.83 -15.87
C GLN A 230 3.79 2.63 -14.46
N ILE A 231 3.83 1.37 -14.00
CA ILE A 231 4.33 0.98 -12.68
C ILE A 231 5.32 -0.17 -12.83
N ASP A 232 6.55 0.06 -12.42
CA ASP A 232 7.56 -1.00 -12.34
C ASP A 232 8.63 -0.70 -11.28
N HIS A 233 9.28 -1.75 -10.73
CA HIS A 233 10.36 -1.65 -9.75
C HIS A 233 10.01 -0.73 -8.56
N LEU A 234 8.96 -1.09 -7.82
CA LEU A 234 8.58 -0.42 -6.59
C LEU A 234 8.91 -1.27 -5.37
N GLN A 235 9.43 -0.65 -4.34
CA GLN A 235 9.61 -1.27 -3.02
C GLN A 235 8.86 -0.45 -1.98
N VAL A 236 7.97 -1.11 -1.23
CA VAL A 236 7.40 -0.59 0.02
C VAL A 236 8.03 -1.32 1.18
N SER A 237 8.50 -0.59 2.19
CA SER A 237 9.15 -1.15 3.37
C SER A 237 8.59 -0.53 4.63
N PHE A 238 8.21 -1.39 5.60
CA PHE A 238 7.73 -0.95 6.90
C PHE A 238 6.53 0.00 6.80
N SER A 239 5.58 -0.25 5.91
CA SER A 239 4.28 0.39 5.97
C SER A 239 3.60 0.02 7.29
N ASN A 240 2.85 0.94 7.91
CA ASN A 240 2.10 0.67 9.14
C ASN A 240 0.69 0.14 8.87
N ASP A 241 0.35 0.05 7.63
CA ASP A 241 -0.84 -0.55 7.07
C ASP A 241 -0.41 -1.37 5.85
N ASP A 242 -1.24 -1.53 4.84
CA ASP A 242 -0.88 -2.28 3.66
C ASP A 242 0.35 -1.74 2.96
N SER A 243 1.10 -2.64 2.34
CA SER A 243 2.21 -2.22 1.50
C SER A 243 1.69 -1.58 0.20
N TYR A 244 0.76 -2.25 -0.46
CA TYR A 244 0.09 -1.77 -1.68
C TYR A 244 -1.39 -2.05 -1.60
N GLU A 245 -2.22 -1.02 -1.81
CA GLU A 245 -3.65 -1.20 -1.89
C GLU A 245 -4.24 -0.58 -3.15
N TRP A 246 -5.15 -1.32 -3.82
CA TRP A 246 -5.85 -0.92 -5.04
C TRP A 246 -7.35 -0.86 -4.83
N PHE A 247 -7.90 0.35 -4.82
CA PHE A 247 -9.34 0.60 -4.81
C PHE A 247 -9.89 0.75 -6.24
N GLY A 248 -10.13 -0.35 -6.93
CA GLY A 248 -10.56 -0.33 -8.32
C GLY A 248 -9.46 0.04 -9.32
N GLY A 249 -9.86 0.33 -10.55
CA GLY A 249 -8.93 0.66 -11.63
C GLY A 249 -8.38 -0.55 -12.37
N SER A 250 -7.39 -0.30 -13.23
CA SER A 250 -6.88 -1.30 -14.18
C SER A 250 -5.37 -1.17 -14.42
N VAL A 251 -4.65 -0.48 -13.54
CA VAL A 251 -3.20 -0.31 -13.67
C VAL A 251 -2.48 -1.64 -13.58
N ASN A 252 -1.48 -1.84 -14.45
CA ASN A 252 -0.62 -3.02 -14.41
C ASN A 252 0.72 -2.69 -13.74
N ALA A 253 1.33 -3.67 -13.09
CA ALA A 253 2.61 -3.49 -12.42
C ALA A 253 3.54 -4.70 -12.61
N LYS A 254 4.86 -4.44 -12.56
CA LYS A 254 5.89 -5.48 -12.51
C LYS A 254 6.97 -5.13 -11.48
N TYR A 255 7.60 -6.15 -10.91
CA TYR A 255 8.74 -6.02 -10.01
C TYR A 255 8.41 -5.22 -8.75
N LEU A 256 7.45 -5.73 -7.96
CA LEU A 256 7.05 -5.15 -6.69
C LEU A 256 7.73 -5.85 -5.52
N VAL A 257 8.18 -5.08 -4.54
CA VAL A 257 8.70 -5.60 -3.27
C VAL A 257 7.86 -5.04 -2.12
N ALA A 258 7.24 -5.92 -1.33
CA ALA A 258 6.63 -5.61 -0.04
C ALA A 258 7.51 -6.19 1.07
N PHE A 259 8.10 -5.32 1.88
CA PHE A 259 9.09 -5.70 2.87
C PHE A 259 8.69 -5.23 4.27
N ASN A 260 8.32 -6.18 5.13
CA ASN A 260 8.02 -5.93 6.53
C ASN A 260 6.85 -4.96 6.75
N GLY A 261 5.80 -5.04 5.92
CA GLY A 261 4.54 -4.32 6.12
C GLY A 261 3.84 -4.75 7.41
N TRP A 262 2.96 -3.88 7.92
CA TRP A 262 2.25 -4.14 9.17
C TRP A 262 0.99 -4.98 8.93
N ASP A 263 0.13 -4.58 8.00
CA ASP A 263 -1.07 -5.34 7.61
C ASP A 263 -0.82 -6.16 6.34
N ASP A 264 -1.58 -6.03 5.29
CA ASP A 264 -1.47 -6.89 4.11
C ASP A 264 -0.37 -6.39 3.13
N ASP A 265 0.16 -7.31 2.32
CA ASP A 265 1.22 -6.92 1.39
C ASP A 265 0.66 -6.44 0.05
N PHE A 266 -0.41 -7.09 -0.43
CA PHE A 266 -1.15 -6.72 -1.62
C PHE A 266 -2.64 -6.80 -1.30
N ASP A 267 -3.31 -5.67 -1.09
CA ASP A 267 -4.75 -5.61 -0.96
C ASP A 267 -5.41 -5.10 -2.25
N THR A 268 -6.48 -5.78 -2.68
CA THR A 268 -7.22 -5.46 -3.90
C THR A 268 -8.70 -5.38 -3.61
N ASP A 269 -9.31 -4.22 -3.88
CA ASP A 269 -10.71 -3.97 -3.60
C ASP A 269 -11.42 -3.22 -4.75
N ASN A 270 -12.71 -3.06 -4.60
CA ASN A 270 -13.57 -2.15 -5.35
C ASN A 270 -13.50 -2.31 -6.90
N GLY A 271 -13.29 -3.53 -7.37
CA GLY A 271 -13.29 -3.82 -8.81
C GLY A 271 -11.93 -3.63 -9.49
N PHE A 272 -10.83 -3.73 -8.77
CA PHE A 272 -9.50 -3.71 -9.38
C PHE A 272 -9.31 -4.87 -10.37
N SER A 273 -8.81 -4.57 -11.57
CA SER A 273 -8.69 -5.52 -12.68
C SER A 273 -7.31 -5.57 -13.32
N GLY A 274 -6.31 -4.98 -12.66
CA GLY A 274 -4.94 -4.93 -13.17
C GLY A 274 -4.21 -6.27 -13.14
N LYS A 275 -3.07 -6.31 -13.82
CA LYS A 275 -2.14 -7.45 -13.88
C LYS A 275 -0.85 -7.11 -13.17
N VAL A 276 -0.42 -8.01 -12.28
CA VAL A 276 0.83 -7.84 -11.53
C VAL A 276 1.73 -9.05 -11.74
N GLN A 277 2.99 -8.81 -12.11
CA GLN A 277 3.98 -9.88 -12.29
C GLN A 277 5.30 -9.54 -11.61
N TYR A 278 5.94 -10.56 -11.03
CA TYR A 278 7.18 -10.48 -10.27
C TYR A 278 7.03 -9.66 -8.99
N GLY A 279 6.52 -10.30 -7.95
CA GLY A 279 6.41 -9.73 -6.60
C GLY A 279 7.26 -10.50 -5.60
N LEU A 280 7.98 -9.79 -4.76
CA LEU A 280 8.62 -10.34 -3.56
C LEU A 280 7.94 -9.77 -2.32
N VAL A 281 7.34 -10.65 -1.54
CA VAL A 281 6.81 -10.34 -0.21
C VAL A 281 7.70 -10.97 0.84
N VAL A 282 8.12 -10.21 1.85
CA VAL A 282 8.85 -10.71 3.01
C VAL A 282 8.25 -10.13 4.27
N ARG A 283 7.69 -11.00 5.12
CA ARG A 283 7.07 -10.60 6.39
C ARG A 283 8.11 -10.55 7.52
N HIS A 284 8.05 -9.49 8.32
CA HIS A 284 8.81 -9.45 9.57
C HIS A 284 8.11 -10.30 10.65
N PRO A 285 8.79 -11.25 11.33
CA PRO A 285 8.09 -12.22 12.19
C PRO A 285 7.46 -11.62 13.46
N ARG A 286 7.71 -10.35 13.76
CA ARG A 286 7.18 -9.66 14.94
C ARG A 286 6.18 -8.54 14.63
N ILE A 287 5.82 -8.36 13.35
CA ILE A 287 4.96 -7.28 12.91
C ILE A 287 3.73 -7.87 12.23
N ALA A 288 2.58 -7.72 12.87
CA ALA A 288 1.27 -8.06 12.29
C ALA A 288 0.18 -7.18 12.91
N ASP A 289 -0.79 -6.79 12.10
CA ASP A 289 -1.91 -5.95 12.51
C ASP A 289 -2.98 -6.71 13.30
N THR A 290 -3.79 -5.97 14.04
CA THR A 290 -4.92 -6.50 14.81
C THR A 290 -6.03 -7.08 13.92
N SER A 291 -6.12 -6.68 12.66
CA SER A 291 -7.01 -7.23 11.63
C SER A 291 -6.61 -8.64 11.18
N GLN A 292 -5.36 -9.03 11.42
CA GLN A 292 -4.67 -10.26 11.02
C GLN A 292 -4.07 -10.17 9.61
N SER A 293 -2.75 -10.11 9.55
CA SER A 293 -2.01 -9.82 8.33
C SER A 293 -1.89 -10.99 7.36
N ASN A 294 -2.02 -10.69 6.07
CA ASN A 294 -1.93 -11.64 4.97
C ASN A 294 -0.87 -11.23 3.92
N GLY A 295 -0.57 -12.14 3.01
CA GLY A 295 0.19 -11.83 1.80
C GLY A 295 -0.70 -11.15 0.74
N PHE A 296 -1.87 -11.75 0.47
CA PHE A 296 -3.00 -11.12 -0.21
C PHE A 296 -4.17 -10.94 0.74
N GLU A 297 -4.84 -9.79 0.70
CA GLU A 297 -6.25 -9.66 0.97
C GLU A 297 -6.96 -9.26 -0.33
N SER A 298 -8.18 -9.77 -0.58
CA SER A 298 -8.90 -9.40 -1.79
C SER A 298 -10.40 -9.40 -1.56
N ASP A 299 -10.99 -8.23 -1.75
CA ASP A 299 -12.41 -7.95 -1.65
C ASP A 299 -13.00 -7.51 -3.00
N ASN A 300 -14.29 -7.75 -3.23
CA ASN A 300 -15.00 -7.04 -4.28
C ASN A 300 -15.52 -5.69 -3.77
N CYS A 301 -16.05 -5.69 -2.55
CA CYS A 301 -16.43 -4.50 -1.79
C CYS A 301 -16.72 -4.88 -0.33
N ALA A 302 -16.68 -3.91 0.56
CA ALA A 302 -16.72 -4.10 2.01
C ALA A 302 -17.93 -4.90 2.56
N ASP A 303 -19.09 -4.88 1.90
CA ASP A 303 -20.27 -5.64 2.28
C ASP A 303 -20.39 -7.00 1.60
N GLY A 304 -19.49 -7.32 0.67
CA GLY A 304 -19.51 -8.56 -0.11
C GLY A 304 -20.53 -8.61 -1.23
N ALA A 305 -21.11 -7.47 -1.62
CA ALA A 305 -22.10 -7.42 -2.69
C ALA A 305 -21.50 -7.80 -4.06
N GLU A 306 -22.30 -8.42 -4.90
CA GLU A 306 -21.93 -8.80 -6.27
C GLU A 306 -22.12 -7.63 -7.23
N VAL A 307 -21.33 -6.57 -7.04
CA VAL A 307 -21.38 -5.38 -7.89
C VAL A 307 -20.23 -5.37 -8.89
N ALA A 308 -20.57 -4.99 -10.13
CA ALA A 308 -19.58 -4.88 -11.20
C ALA A 308 -19.06 -3.42 -11.32
N PRO A 309 -17.81 -3.25 -11.81
CA PRO A 309 -16.87 -4.30 -12.19
C PRO A 309 -16.39 -5.10 -10.98
N PHE A 310 -16.28 -6.42 -11.14
CA PHE A 310 -15.73 -7.27 -10.09
C PHE A 310 -14.22 -7.07 -9.95
N THR A 311 -13.71 -7.27 -8.74
CA THR A 311 -12.27 -7.39 -8.49
C THR A 311 -11.78 -8.67 -9.17
N THR A 312 -11.05 -8.49 -10.27
CA THR A 312 -10.54 -9.56 -11.15
C THR A 312 -9.03 -9.47 -11.33
N ALA A 313 -8.34 -8.91 -10.34
CA ALA A 313 -6.89 -8.79 -10.34
C ALA A 313 -6.22 -10.13 -10.72
N THR A 314 -5.21 -10.07 -11.57
CA THR A 314 -4.47 -11.26 -12.00
C THR A 314 -2.98 -11.11 -11.64
N PHE A 315 -2.54 -11.96 -10.72
CA PHE A 315 -1.15 -12.00 -10.27
C PHE A 315 -0.43 -13.21 -10.85
N SER A 316 0.85 -13.07 -11.16
CA SER A 316 1.72 -14.19 -11.59
C SER A 316 3.16 -13.99 -11.11
N ASN A 317 3.85 -15.08 -10.82
CA ASN A 317 5.25 -15.05 -10.40
C ASN A 317 5.48 -14.23 -9.13
N ILE A 318 4.71 -14.50 -8.09
CA ILE A 318 4.86 -13.88 -6.77
C ILE A 318 5.56 -14.88 -5.82
N THR A 319 6.51 -14.38 -5.05
CA THR A 319 7.15 -15.11 -3.94
C THR A 319 6.73 -14.49 -2.63
N PHE A 320 6.00 -15.24 -1.80
CA PHE A 320 5.59 -14.83 -0.46
C PHE A 320 6.43 -15.56 0.58
N VAL A 321 7.15 -14.80 1.40
CA VAL A 321 7.94 -15.33 2.52
C VAL A 321 7.27 -14.94 3.83
N GLY A 322 6.58 -15.89 4.42
CA GLY A 322 5.83 -15.73 5.66
C GLY A 322 6.71 -15.83 6.91
N PRO A 323 6.13 -15.50 8.07
CA PRO A 323 6.86 -15.35 9.33
C PRO A 323 7.46 -16.65 9.87
N LYS A 324 6.91 -17.82 9.53
CA LYS A 324 7.48 -19.13 9.93
C LYS A 324 8.79 -19.47 9.21
N SER A 325 9.23 -18.65 8.25
CA SER A 325 10.55 -18.77 7.63
C SER A 325 11.68 -18.38 8.59
N TYR A 326 11.35 -17.78 9.72
CA TYR A 326 12.29 -17.40 10.76
C TYR A 326 12.28 -18.40 11.91
N ASP A 327 13.47 -18.77 12.38
CA ASP A 327 13.63 -19.73 13.48
C ASP A 327 12.95 -19.23 14.77
N GLY A 328 12.25 -20.11 15.44
CA GLY A 328 11.60 -19.82 16.71
C GLY A 328 10.37 -18.91 16.61
N PHE A 329 9.80 -18.73 15.42
CA PHE A 329 8.56 -17.99 15.26
C PHE A 329 7.39 -18.65 16.02
N GLU A 330 6.64 -17.84 16.75
CA GLU A 330 5.39 -18.21 17.40
C GLU A 330 4.30 -17.22 17.01
N ASN A 331 3.14 -17.70 16.55
CA ASN A 331 2.02 -16.84 16.17
C ASN A 331 1.20 -16.44 17.40
N THR A 332 1.85 -15.74 18.33
CA THR A 332 1.27 -15.30 19.61
C THR A 332 1.51 -13.81 19.82
N THR A 333 0.64 -13.14 20.58
CA THR A 333 0.78 -11.72 20.91
C THR A 333 2.01 -11.43 21.79
N ASP A 334 2.54 -12.43 22.50
CA ASP A 334 3.79 -12.27 23.25
C ASP A 334 5.01 -12.24 22.32
N TYR A 335 4.99 -13.05 21.25
CA TYR A 335 6.06 -13.07 20.26
C TYR A 335 5.93 -11.90 19.28
N ILE A 336 4.72 -11.65 18.75
CA ILE A 336 4.43 -10.58 17.80
C ILE A 336 4.19 -9.29 18.59
N ASN A 337 5.26 -8.55 18.89
CA ASN A 337 5.24 -7.38 19.74
C ASN A 337 5.85 -6.12 19.08
N GLY A 338 6.04 -6.16 17.76
CA GLY A 338 6.62 -5.07 16.96
C GLY A 338 8.14 -4.88 17.16
N GLY A 339 8.70 -5.38 18.24
CA GLY A 339 10.13 -5.24 18.55
C GLY A 339 10.58 -3.77 18.51
N GLU A 340 11.71 -3.54 17.90
CA GLU A 340 12.26 -2.19 17.70
C GLU A 340 11.46 -1.35 16.72
N PHE A 341 10.61 -1.96 15.89
CA PHE A 341 9.78 -1.27 14.90
C PHE A 341 8.41 -0.87 15.42
N TYR A 342 8.04 -1.19 16.66
CA TYR A 342 6.76 -0.78 17.23
C TYR A 342 6.62 0.75 17.20
N PRO A 343 5.60 1.30 16.49
CA PRO A 343 5.52 2.74 16.22
C PRO A 343 5.00 3.55 17.41
N ASN A 344 4.24 2.93 18.31
CA ASN A 344 3.55 3.59 19.42
C ASN A 344 2.69 4.80 18.98
N ASN A 345 1.96 4.64 17.89
CA ASN A 345 1.15 5.68 17.25
C ASN A 345 -0.37 5.41 17.33
N GLY A 346 -0.77 4.41 18.09
CA GLY A 346 -2.16 3.97 18.22
C GLY A 346 -2.48 2.67 17.49
N SER A 347 -1.62 2.21 16.59
CA SER A 347 -1.78 0.90 15.94
C SER A 347 -1.69 -0.24 16.94
N SER A 348 -2.49 -1.26 16.72
CA SER A 348 -2.58 -2.44 17.57
C SER A 348 -1.98 -3.65 16.89
N LEU A 349 -1.30 -4.48 17.65
CA LEU A 349 -0.72 -5.72 17.18
C LEU A 349 -1.74 -6.85 17.16
N GLY A 350 -1.60 -7.73 16.17
CA GLY A 350 -2.39 -8.93 16.00
C GLY A 350 -1.54 -10.16 15.73
N LYS A 351 -1.98 -10.96 14.78
CA LYS A 351 -1.34 -12.21 14.39
C LYS A 351 -1.33 -12.36 12.88
N PHE A 352 -0.44 -13.20 12.38
CA PHE A 352 -0.45 -13.56 10.97
C PHE A 352 -1.58 -14.55 10.69
N GLN A 353 -2.20 -14.43 9.53
CA GLN A 353 -3.29 -15.29 9.10
C GLN A 353 -2.89 -16.17 7.93
N SER A 354 -2.86 -15.67 6.70
CA SER A 354 -2.66 -16.50 5.53
C SER A 354 -1.72 -15.89 4.49
N ALA A 355 -1.26 -16.73 3.57
CA ALA A 355 -0.62 -16.25 2.36
C ALA A 355 -1.64 -15.60 1.40
N MET A 356 -2.86 -16.13 1.35
CA MET A 356 -3.91 -15.67 0.45
C MET A 356 -5.27 -15.69 1.16
N HIS A 357 -5.85 -14.53 1.40
CA HIS A 357 -7.20 -14.34 1.94
C HIS A 357 -8.08 -13.70 0.86
N ILE A 358 -8.96 -14.47 0.27
CA ILE A 358 -9.86 -14.03 -0.80
C ILE A 358 -11.28 -14.13 -0.30
N ARG A 359 -12.00 -12.99 -0.28
CA ARG A 359 -13.26 -12.86 0.41
C ARG A 359 -14.24 -11.92 -0.33
N ARG A 360 -15.42 -11.73 0.23
CA ARG A 360 -16.40 -10.70 -0.14
C ARG A 360 -16.64 -10.58 -1.64
N SER A 361 -16.86 -11.73 -2.30
CA SER A 361 -17.16 -11.83 -3.74
C SER A 361 -16.01 -11.45 -4.68
N SER A 362 -14.76 -11.44 -4.24
CA SER A 362 -13.61 -11.23 -5.13
C SER A 362 -13.42 -12.39 -6.10
N HIS A 363 -12.99 -12.08 -7.32
CA HIS A 363 -12.57 -13.00 -8.38
C HIS A 363 -11.05 -12.95 -8.62
N LEU A 364 -10.25 -12.49 -7.65
CA LEU A 364 -8.80 -12.47 -7.78
C LEU A 364 -8.27 -13.82 -8.26
N SER A 365 -7.35 -13.79 -9.22
CA SER A 365 -6.66 -14.98 -9.72
C SER A 365 -5.15 -14.86 -9.55
N CYS A 366 -4.50 -15.96 -9.14
CA CYS A 366 -3.06 -16.03 -8.98
C CYS A 366 -2.49 -17.27 -9.68
N PHE A 367 -1.34 -17.09 -10.32
CA PHE A 367 -0.69 -18.12 -11.12
C PHE A 367 0.81 -18.17 -10.86
N ASN A 368 1.43 -19.31 -11.11
CA ASN A 368 2.88 -19.48 -11.18
C ASN A 368 3.62 -18.86 -9.97
N SER A 369 3.08 -19.04 -8.78
CA SER A 369 3.56 -18.34 -7.57
C SER A 369 3.96 -19.34 -6.48
N VAL A 370 4.71 -18.86 -5.50
CA VAL A 370 5.13 -19.66 -4.34
C VAL A 370 4.86 -18.89 -3.06
N ALA A 371 4.35 -19.59 -2.04
CA ALA A 371 4.27 -19.05 -0.69
C ALA A 371 4.88 -20.02 0.30
N VAL A 372 5.69 -19.50 1.21
CA VAL A 372 6.39 -20.29 2.22
C VAL A 372 6.15 -19.74 3.62
N GLY A 373 5.95 -20.64 4.58
CA GLY A 373 6.02 -20.31 5.99
C GLY A 373 4.91 -19.39 6.53
N TYR A 374 3.68 -19.49 6.02
CA TYR A 374 2.51 -18.86 6.64
C TYR A 374 1.78 -19.83 7.58
N PRO A 375 0.98 -19.34 8.53
CA PRO A 375 0.08 -20.20 9.31
C PRO A 375 -0.89 -20.94 8.38
N VAL A 376 -1.58 -20.23 7.48
CA VAL A 376 -2.51 -20.80 6.49
C VAL A 376 -2.04 -20.44 5.08
N GLY A 377 -2.16 -21.38 4.14
CA GLY A 377 -1.87 -21.11 2.72
C GLY A 377 -2.99 -20.30 2.06
N LEU A 378 -4.23 -20.78 2.14
CA LEU A 378 -5.39 -20.19 1.46
C LEU A 378 -6.61 -20.07 2.37
N ILE A 379 -7.26 -18.93 2.36
CA ILE A 379 -8.60 -18.74 2.90
C ILE A 379 -9.51 -18.27 1.76
N LEU A 380 -10.46 -19.11 1.36
CA LEU A 380 -11.61 -18.71 0.57
C LEU A 380 -12.77 -18.44 1.54
N ASP A 381 -12.92 -17.18 1.92
CA ASP A 381 -13.85 -16.78 2.95
C ASP A 381 -15.26 -16.59 2.37
N GLY A 382 -16.19 -17.39 2.87
CA GLY A 382 -17.59 -17.34 2.51
C GLY A 382 -18.49 -16.62 3.53
N GLU A 383 -17.92 -15.90 4.49
CA GLU A 383 -18.69 -15.20 5.54
C GLU A 383 -19.61 -14.12 4.96
N LYS A 384 -19.11 -13.39 3.96
CA LYS A 384 -19.85 -12.37 3.23
C LYS A 384 -19.67 -12.57 1.73
N GLY A 385 -20.77 -12.47 0.99
CA GLY A 385 -20.76 -12.61 -0.46
C GLY A 385 -20.56 -14.06 -0.92
N ASN A 386 -20.17 -14.24 -2.19
CA ASN A 386 -20.20 -15.52 -2.88
C ASN A 386 -18.83 -16.02 -3.38
N THR A 387 -17.73 -15.62 -2.72
CA THR A 387 -16.35 -16.01 -3.11
C THR A 387 -16.21 -17.53 -3.35
N VAL A 388 -16.76 -18.33 -2.43
CA VAL A 388 -16.73 -19.80 -2.54
C VAL A 388 -17.47 -20.29 -3.77
N GLN A 389 -18.59 -19.68 -4.14
CA GLN A 389 -19.33 -20.06 -5.35
C GLN A 389 -18.55 -19.66 -6.61
N PHE A 390 -17.96 -18.48 -6.63
CA PHE A 390 -17.13 -18.02 -7.76
C PHE A 390 -15.90 -18.90 -7.98
N ALA A 391 -15.30 -19.42 -6.91
CA ALA A 391 -14.25 -20.42 -7.01
C ALA A 391 -14.76 -21.73 -7.66
N LYS A 392 -15.95 -22.23 -7.24
CA LYS A 392 -16.58 -23.41 -7.83
C LYS A 392 -16.91 -23.23 -9.31
N ASP A 393 -17.33 -22.04 -9.70
CA ASP A 393 -17.72 -21.71 -11.08
C ASP A 393 -16.51 -21.37 -11.97
N GLY A 394 -15.28 -21.40 -11.42
CA GLY A 394 -14.02 -21.16 -12.15
C GLY A 394 -13.80 -19.70 -12.52
N GLN A 395 -14.46 -18.75 -11.86
CA GLN A 395 -14.26 -17.32 -12.03
C GLN A 395 -13.05 -16.82 -11.25
N LEU A 396 -12.66 -17.51 -10.19
CA LEU A 396 -11.44 -17.35 -9.42
C LEU A 396 -10.52 -18.53 -9.70
N LYS A 397 -9.24 -18.26 -10.02
CA LYS A 397 -8.28 -19.30 -10.40
C LYS A 397 -6.99 -19.17 -9.61
N LEU A 398 -6.57 -20.26 -9.00
CA LEU A 398 -5.31 -20.37 -8.28
C LEU A 398 -4.55 -21.58 -8.85
N GLN A 399 -3.67 -21.35 -9.84
CA GLN A 399 -3.04 -22.44 -10.59
C GLN A 399 -1.52 -22.33 -10.62
N ASN A 400 -0.84 -23.49 -10.61
CA ASN A 400 0.61 -23.58 -10.55
C ASN A 400 1.19 -22.81 -9.35
N ILE A 401 0.54 -22.95 -8.20
CA ILE A 401 0.96 -22.34 -6.94
C ILE A 401 1.58 -23.40 -6.05
N ILE A 402 2.68 -23.06 -5.42
CA ILE A 402 3.41 -23.96 -4.53
C ILE A 402 3.35 -23.39 -3.11
N PHE A 403 2.83 -24.19 -2.18
CA PHE A 403 2.89 -23.91 -0.75
C PHE A 403 3.94 -24.79 -0.07
N ALA A 404 4.73 -24.22 0.85
CA ALA A 404 5.69 -24.99 1.64
C ALA A 404 5.74 -24.50 3.10
N GLY A 405 5.79 -25.44 4.04
CA GLY A 405 5.94 -25.17 5.46
C GLY A 405 4.75 -24.46 6.12
N MET A 406 3.54 -24.56 5.53
CA MET A 406 2.31 -24.04 6.13
C MET A 406 1.91 -24.87 7.37
N THR A 407 1.16 -24.28 8.31
CA THR A 407 0.50 -25.08 9.36
C THR A 407 -0.72 -25.77 8.79
N ALA A 408 -1.51 -25.07 7.97
CA ALA A 408 -2.63 -25.63 7.22
C ALA A 408 -2.56 -25.18 5.75
N THR A 409 -2.93 -26.08 4.83
CA THR A 409 -3.04 -25.75 3.40
C THR A 409 -4.13 -24.72 3.16
N GLY A 410 -5.27 -24.85 3.84
CA GLY A 410 -6.37 -23.90 3.76
C GLY A 410 -7.38 -24.08 4.88
N THR A 411 -8.12 -23.00 5.15
CA THR A 411 -9.32 -22.98 6.01
C THR A 411 -10.39 -22.13 5.36
N ASP A 412 -11.65 -22.27 5.77
CA ASP A 412 -12.78 -21.55 5.17
C ASP A 412 -13.24 -20.37 6.01
N ALA A 413 -12.63 -20.18 7.19
CA ALA A 413 -13.04 -19.19 8.17
C ALA A 413 -11.96 -18.13 8.39
N ASN A 414 -12.38 -16.89 8.30
CA ASN A 414 -11.65 -15.74 8.76
C ASN A 414 -11.56 -15.76 10.30
N LYS A 415 -10.53 -15.14 10.88
CA LYS A 415 -10.38 -14.87 12.35
C LYS A 415 -10.61 -16.07 13.28
N LYS A 416 -11.04 -17.20 12.76
CA LYS A 416 -11.37 -18.42 13.50
C LYS A 416 -10.45 -19.57 13.22
N TYR A 417 -9.46 -19.38 12.33
CA TYR A 417 -8.56 -20.47 12.01
C TYR A 417 -7.91 -21.06 13.28
N GLU A 418 -7.67 -20.23 14.30
CA GLU A 418 -7.14 -20.70 15.58
C GLU A 418 -8.14 -21.60 16.32
N ASP A 419 -9.41 -21.16 16.37
CA ASP A 419 -10.46 -21.97 17.02
C ASP A 419 -10.69 -23.25 16.26
N GLU A 420 -10.79 -23.21 14.93
CA GLU A 420 -11.04 -24.37 14.09
C GLU A 420 -9.84 -25.32 14.01
N LEU A 421 -8.63 -24.79 13.83
CA LEU A 421 -7.43 -25.63 13.68
C LEU A 421 -6.87 -26.11 15.01
N LEU A 422 -6.99 -25.32 16.07
CA LEU A 422 -6.42 -25.66 17.38
C LEU A 422 -7.43 -26.32 18.33
N THR A 423 -8.70 -25.94 18.27
CA THR A 423 -9.73 -26.42 19.20
C THR A 423 -10.72 -27.39 18.55
N GLY A 424 -10.83 -27.40 17.22
CA GLY A 424 -11.83 -28.18 16.51
C GLY A 424 -13.27 -27.64 16.65
N TYR A 425 -13.44 -26.36 17.01
CA TYR A 425 -14.75 -25.76 17.25
C TYR A 425 -14.98 -24.53 16.39
N ASN A 426 -16.07 -24.53 15.63
CA ASN A 426 -16.56 -23.36 14.89
C ASN A 426 -17.53 -22.55 15.73
N ALA A 427 -17.09 -21.41 16.25
CA ALA A 427 -17.85 -20.60 17.19
C ALA A 427 -19.13 -19.96 16.56
N ASP A 428 -19.13 -19.63 15.27
CA ASP A 428 -20.30 -19.01 14.61
C ASP A 428 -21.36 -20.04 14.28
N GLN A 429 -20.94 -21.18 13.78
CA GLN A 429 -21.86 -22.27 13.46
C GLN A 429 -22.27 -23.04 14.71
N LYS A 430 -21.61 -22.80 15.85
CA LYS A 430 -21.81 -23.53 17.11
C LYS A 430 -21.78 -25.05 16.91
N ALA A 431 -20.92 -25.48 16.00
CA ALA A 431 -20.73 -26.86 15.63
C ALA A 431 -19.27 -27.27 15.85
N GLU A 432 -19.03 -28.52 16.18
CA GLU A 432 -17.69 -29.06 16.18
C GLU A 432 -17.12 -29.04 14.75
N TYR A 433 -15.92 -28.50 14.62
CA TYR A 433 -15.14 -28.59 13.40
C TYR A 433 -14.47 -29.95 13.33
N ASP A 434 -14.75 -30.69 12.28
CA ASP A 434 -14.08 -32.01 12.07
C ASP A 434 -12.73 -31.78 11.39
N ALA A 435 -11.67 -31.66 12.17
CA ALA A 435 -10.31 -31.49 11.68
C ALA A 435 -9.81 -32.66 10.81
N THR A 436 -10.54 -33.79 10.76
CA THR A 436 -10.23 -34.90 9.86
C THR A 436 -10.72 -34.69 8.44
N GLN A 437 -11.64 -33.77 8.24
CA GLN A 437 -12.15 -33.38 6.92
C GLN A 437 -11.40 -32.17 6.41
N PRO A 438 -10.90 -32.16 5.17
CA PRO A 438 -10.27 -30.98 4.60
C PRO A 438 -11.33 -29.87 4.38
N SER A 439 -10.94 -28.62 4.64
CA SER A 439 -11.75 -27.46 4.28
C SER A 439 -12.03 -27.38 2.77
N PHE A 440 -13.05 -26.61 2.38
CA PHE A 440 -13.26 -26.32 0.96
C PHE A 440 -12.03 -25.69 0.33
N SER A 441 -11.40 -24.72 0.99
CA SER A 441 -10.19 -24.04 0.52
C SER A 441 -9.05 -25.03 0.26
N THR A 442 -8.81 -25.98 1.16
CA THR A 442 -7.84 -27.05 0.96
C THR A 442 -8.19 -27.91 -0.25
N THR A 443 -9.44 -28.38 -0.34
CA THR A 443 -9.90 -29.22 -1.43
C THR A 443 -9.82 -28.49 -2.78
N PHE A 444 -10.25 -27.24 -2.81
CA PHE A 444 -10.16 -26.40 -3.98
C PHE A 444 -8.71 -26.23 -4.44
N PHE A 445 -7.81 -25.86 -3.53
CA PHE A 445 -6.40 -25.64 -3.85
C PHE A 445 -5.75 -26.89 -4.46
N LEU A 446 -5.95 -28.05 -3.84
CA LEU A 446 -5.37 -29.31 -4.30
C LEU A 446 -5.96 -29.82 -5.63
N ALA A 447 -7.18 -29.39 -5.97
CA ALA A 447 -7.82 -29.74 -7.24
C ALA A 447 -7.38 -28.85 -8.41
N GLN A 448 -6.75 -27.68 -8.14
CA GLN A 448 -6.34 -26.78 -9.22
C GLN A 448 -5.11 -27.31 -9.97
N PRO A 449 -5.01 -27.06 -11.29
CA PRO A 449 -3.87 -27.52 -12.09
C PRO A 449 -2.52 -27.01 -11.55
N GLY A 450 -1.57 -27.92 -11.41
CA GLY A 450 -0.18 -27.61 -11.09
C GLY A 450 0.10 -27.16 -9.66
N ASN A 451 -0.91 -27.07 -8.80
CA ASN A 451 -0.71 -26.73 -7.40
C ASN A 451 -0.01 -27.87 -6.64
N GLN A 452 0.91 -27.51 -5.76
CA GLN A 452 1.68 -28.46 -4.95
C GLN A 452 1.80 -27.96 -3.51
N VAL A 453 1.92 -28.89 -2.58
CA VAL A 453 2.17 -28.62 -1.17
C VAL A 453 3.38 -29.42 -0.69
N PHE A 454 4.37 -28.74 -0.15
CA PHE A 454 5.55 -29.30 0.47
C PHE A 454 5.47 -29.15 2.00
N SER A 455 5.89 -30.19 2.71
CA SER A 455 5.82 -30.22 4.18
C SER A 455 6.78 -29.20 4.81
N THR A 456 7.92 -28.95 4.16
CA THR A 456 8.96 -28.07 4.67
C THR A 456 9.44 -27.10 3.60
N ILE A 457 9.90 -25.92 4.02
CA ILE A 457 10.50 -24.92 3.12
C ILE A 457 11.80 -25.45 2.51
N ALA A 458 12.54 -26.27 3.24
CA ALA A 458 13.81 -26.85 2.78
C ALA A 458 13.70 -27.69 1.50
N GLU A 459 12.53 -28.29 1.24
CA GLU A 459 12.27 -29.06 0.01
C GLU A 459 12.28 -28.19 -1.26
N LEU A 460 12.12 -26.87 -1.12
CA LEU A 460 12.18 -25.93 -2.25
C LEU A 460 13.60 -25.47 -2.61
N LEU A 461 14.61 -25.84 -1.83
CA LEU A 461 16.01 -25.48 -2.08
C LEU A 461 16.21 -23.98 -2.29
N LEU A 462 15.72 -23.16 -1.35
CA LEU A 462 15.85 -21.70 -1.41
C LEU A 462 17.13 -21.22 -0.72
N THR A 463 17.60 -20.04 -1.10
CA THR A 463 18.72 -19.35 -0.44
C THR A 463 18.34 -17.90 -0.11
N ASP A 464 18.91 -17.38 0.97
CA ASP A 464 18.88 -15.96 1.33
C ASP A 464 20.07 -15.25 0.68
N SER A 465 19.88 -14.79 -0.56
CA SER A 465 20.97 -14.21 -1.37
C SER A 465 21.38 -12.82 -0.90
N ARG A 466 20.51 -12.11 -0.18
CA ARG A 466 20.74 -10.72 0.28
C ARG A 466 20.90 -10.62 1.80
N HIS A 467 20.96 -11.73 2.50
CA HIS A 467 21.10 -11.79 3.95
C HIS A 467 20.02 -11.01 4.71
N ILE A 468 18.77 -11.13 4.23
CA ILE A 468 17.60 -10.49 4.84
C ILE A 468 16.97 -11.34 5.95
N GLY A 469 17.55 -12.49 6.27
CA GLY A 469 17.07 -13.42 7.28
C GLY A 469 16.03 -14.41 6.78
N ALA A 470 15.71 -14.38 5.48
CA ALA A 470 14.72 -15.26 4.86
C ALA A 470 15.19 -15.76 3.49
N ALA A 471 15.01 -17.04 3.22
CA ALA A 471 15.41 -17.66 1.95
C ALA A 471 14.26 -17.54 0.93
N TYR A 472 14.56 -17.04 -0.28
CA TYR A 472 13.55 -16.78 -1.31
C TYR A 472 14.02 -17.07 -2.74
N VAL A 473 15.32 -17.19 -2.99
CA VAL A 473 15.86 -17.46 -4.34
C VAL A 473 16.06 -18.95 -4.55
N PRO A 474 15.44 -19.58 -5.58
CA PRO A 474 15.64 -20.99 -5.88
C PRO A 474 17.09 -21.31 -6.27
N GLN A 475 17.62 -22.40 -5.73
CA GLN A 475 18.90 -22.97 -6.16
C GLN A 475 18.71 -23.96 -7.31
N ALA A 476 19.80 -24.34 -7.94
CA ALA A 476 19.79 -25.40 -8.94
C ALA A 476 19.17 -26.70 -8.37
N GLY A 477 18.20 -27.25 -9.08
CA GLY A 477 17.43 -28.42 -8.63
C GLY A 477 16.15 -28.10 -7.86
N SER A 478 15.86 -26.83 -7.58
CA SER A 478 14.58 -26.44 -6.97
C SER A 478 13.40 -26.81 -7.87
N PRO A 479 12.32 -27.38 -7.31
CA PRO A 479 11.10 -27.68 -8.07
C PRO A 479 10.44 -26.43 -8.66
N LEU A 480 10.73 -25.23 -8.13
CA LEU A 480 10.18 -23.98 -8.62
C LEU A 480 10.62 -23.66 -10.07
N LEU A 481 11.82 -24.07 -10.47
CA LEU A 481 12.45 -23.65 -11.74
C LEU A 481 11.72 -24.13 -13.01
N THR A 482 10.81 -25.11 -12.85
CA THR A 482 10.05 -25.70 -13.97
C THR A 482 8.55 -25.80 -13.70
N ALA A 483 8.05 -25.07 -12.69
CA ALA A 483 6.68 -25.23 -12.22
C ALA A 483 5.67 -24.29 -12.91
N ALA A 484 6.12 -23.29 -13.66
CA ALA A 484 5.20 -22.36 -14.32
C ALA A 484 4.51 -22.97 -15.54
N ALA A 485 3.24 -22.62 -15.74
CA ALA A 485 2.49 -22.93 -16.95
C ALA A 485 1.69 -21.71 -17.43
N TRP A 486 1.54 -21.57 -18.75
CA TRP A 486 0.99 -20.40 -19.42
C TRP A 486 -0.21 -20.75 -20.31
N THR A 487 -0.97 -21.76 -19.93
CA THR A 487 -2.07 -22.32 -20.74
C THR A 487 -3.40 -21.65 -20.49
N ASP A 488 -3.58 -20.98 -19.34
CA ASP A 488 -4.82 -20.28 -19.02
C ASP A 488 -4.97 -19.01 -19.86
N ALA A 489 -6.20 -18.73 -20.29
CA ALA A 489 -6.51 -17.57 -21.12
C ALA A 489 -6.23 -16.23 -20.41
N ALA A 490 -6.33 -16.17 -19.07
CA ALA A 490 -5.99 -14.97 -18.30
C ALA A 490 -4.52 -14.55 -18.45
N LEU A 491 -3.65 -15.50 -18.80
CA LEU A 491 -2.21 -15.31 -19.00
C LEU A 491 -1.78 -15.09 -20.46
N ALA A 492 -2.74 -14.96 -21.38
CA ALA A 492 -2.45 -14.85 -22.81
C ALA A 492 -1.60 -13.62 -23.14
N GLU A 493 -1.89 -12.50 -22.46
CA GLU A 493 -1.26 -11.19 -22.69
C GLU A 493 -0.89 -10.50 -21.38
N GLY A 494 0.13 -9.64 -21.42
CA GLY A 494 0.55 -8.78 -20.29
C GLY A 494 1.56 -9.42 -19.34
N PHE A 495 1.97 -10.67 -19.59
CA PHE A 495 2.93 -11.40 -18.77
C PHE A 495 4.12 -11.88 -19.58
N ASP A 496 5.31 -11.86 -18.96
CA ASP A 496 6.50 -12.50 -19.49
C ASP A 496 6.42 -14.00 -19.19
N LYS A 497 6.57 -14.83 -20.21
CA LYS A 497 6.43 -16.28 -20.08
C LYS A 497 7.76 -16.91 -19.70
N VAL A 498 7.89 -17.25 -18.42
CA VAL A 498 9.07 -17.90 -17.84
C VAL A 498 8.75 -19.34 -17.41
N SER A 499 9.78 -20.15 -17.14
CA SER A 499 9.60 -21.56 -16.74
C SER A 499 9.37 -21.74 -15.23
N TYR A 500 9.69 -20.74 -14.42
CA TYR A 500 9.71 -20.84 -12.97
C TYR A 500 8.46 -20.26 -12.32
N ALA A 501 8.07 -20.82 -11.17
CA ALA A 501 7.09 -20.26 -10.26
C ALA A 501 7.80 -19.40 -9.21
N GLY A 502 7.12 -18.33 -8.76
CA GLY A 502 7.70 -17.30 -7.92
C GLY A 502 8.39 -16.20 -8.72
N ALA A 503 8.98 -15.24 -8.03
CA ALA A 503 9.53 -14.01 -8.60
C ALA A 503 10.95 -14.18 -9.19
N PHE A 504 11.58 -15.34 -9.00
CA PHE A 504 12.99 -15.55 -9.29
C PHE A 504 13.26 -16.86 -10.01
N ASP A 505 14.23 -16.82 -10.91
CA ASP A 505 14.96 -18.02 -11.35
C ASP A 505 16.04 -18.37 -10.32
N THR A 506 17.27 -18.69 -10.75
CA THR A 506 18.40 -18.92 -9.83
C THR A 506 19.11 -17.64 -9.38
N THR A 507 18.58 -16.48 -9.73
CA THR A 507 19.14 -15.17 -9.41
C THR A 507 18.04 -14.19 -8.93
N ASP A 508 18.43 -13.16 -8.21
CA ASP A 508 17.58 -12.05 -7.81
C ASP A 508 18.03 -10.72 -8.44
N SER A 509 18.58 -10.80 -9.64
CA SER A 509 19.25 -9.67 -10.31
C SER A 509 18.36 -8.44 -10.51
N TRP A 510 17.04 -8.62 -10.61
CA TRP A 510 16.12 -7.48 -10.73
C TRP A 510 16.00 -6.65 -9.44
N LEU A 511 16.47 -7.18 -8.29
CA LEU A 511 16.55 -6.43 -7.03
C LEU A 511 17.82 -5.58 -6.91
N GLU A 512 18.84 -5.83 -7.74
CA GLU A 512 20.15 -5.20 -7.58
C GLU A 512 20.11 -3.68 -7.80
N GLY A 513 20.86 -2.96 -6.97
CA GLY A 513 21.20 -1.56 -7.13
C GLY A 513 20.13 -0.58 -6.63
N TRP A 514 18.85 -0.96 -6.62
CA TRP A 514 17.78 -0.05 -6.27
C TRP A 514 17.03 -0.40 -4.97
N THR A 515 17.01 -1.68 -4.56
CA THR A 515 16.34 -2.10 -3.32
C THR A 515 17.17 -1.79 -2.09
N ASN A 516 16.49 -1.62 -0.94
CA ASN A 516 17.12 -1.46 0.37
C ASN A 516 16.35 -2.26 1.41
N PHE A 517 17.03 -3.24 2.03
CA PHE A 517 16.44 -4.09 3.06
C PHE A 517 16.86 -3.69 4.49
N ASP A 518 17.59 -2.58 4.64
CA ASP A 518 17.91 -1.96 5.93
C ASP A 518 17.73 -0.43 5.87
N PRO A 519 16.49 0.03 5.56
CA PRO A 519 16.23 1.46 5.41
C PRO A 519 16.35 2.23 6.73
N ASN A 520 16.16 1.57 7.89
CA ASN A 520 16.30 2.22 9.19
C ASN A 520 17.76 2.64 9.48
N GLN A 521 18.74 1.90 8.97
CA GLN A 521 20.16 2.19 9.15
C GLN A 521 20.81 2.94 7.97
N THR A 522 20.01 3.37 7.00
CA THR A 522 20.49 4.11 5.82
C THR A 522 20.55 5.61 6.10
N GLU A 523 21.65 6.26 5.73
CA GLU A 523 21.74 7.73 5.67
C GLU A 523 21.12 8.24 4.38
N TYR A 524 20.26 9.24 4.49
CA TYR A 524 19.61 9.92 3.39
C TYR A 524 19.85 11.42 3.43
#